data_381eaaddec6477718f61e11f6da3cda3
#
_entry.id   381eaaddec6477718f61e11f6da3cda3
#
_cell.length_a   1.000
_cell.length_b   1.000
_cell.length_c   1.000
_cell.angle_alpha   90.00
_cell.angle_beta   90.00
_cell.angle_gamma   90.00
#
_symmetry.space_group_name_H-M   'P 1'
#
loop_
_entity.id
_entity.type
_entity.pdbx_description
1 polymer ?
#
loop_
_entity_poly.entity_id
_entity_poly.type
_entity_poly.pdbx_seq_one_letter_code
_entity_poly.pdbx_strand_id
1 'polypeptide(L)'
;MRALILFALAAAALAAPAMAAAAAATPRDDDGDRYRQCLDLAQSNPAQAVERASEWRANGGGIPARHCLALAYGGKGDFAAATAELVAAARAAEVDHDPHAADLWGQAGNAALLAKDSKAAITDFTSGIAVAGTEPVRLAALLTDRARALVDGNRTTEAKTDLTRATGLDPSSTTGWLLLATLARRLGDLPAAERAILEGARREPGDPDIAFEAGNIAAAQGHLDLARTEWKKVVDGAAGSDAAAAAAKALTANP
;
A
#
# COMPACT_ATOMS: atom_id res chain seq x y z
N MET A 1 87.94 -23.36 15.70
CA MET A 1 87.14 -22.22 16.17
C MET A 1 85.88 -22.19 15.29
N ARG A 2 84.74 -22.68 15.82
CA ARG A 2 83.41 -22.72 15.11
C ARG A 2 82.52 -21.67 15.75
N ALA A 3 82.12 -20.64 14.96
CA ALA A 3 81.22 -19.61 15.39
C ALA A 3 79.73 -20.09 15.16
N LEU A 4 78.95 -20.14 16.22
CA LEU A 4 77.53 -20.40 16.19
C LEU A 4 76.81 -19.07 15.95
N ILE A 5 76.06 -18.99 14.84
CA ILE A 5 75.16 -17.87 14.54
C ILE A 5 73.79 -18.28 15.05
N LEU A 6 73.29 -17.57 16.07
CA LEU A 6 71.92 -17.68 16.57
C LEU A 6 70.96 -16.79 15.70
N PHE A 7 70.00 -17.42 15.01
CA PHE A 7 68.90 -16.73 14.37
C PHE A 7 67.80 -16.52 15.39
N ALA A 8 67.49 -15.27 15.69
CA ALA A 8 66.30 -14.90 16.46
C ALA A 8 65.10 -14.77 15.49
N LEU A 9 64.06 -15.64 15.62
CA LEU A 9 62.83 -15.52 14.96
C LEU A 9 61.95 -14.50 15.72
N ALA A 10 61.67 -13.34 15.09
CA ALA A 10 60.66 -12.40 15.56
C ALA A 10 59.27 -12.86 15.06
N ALA A 11 58.44 -13.30 15.98
CA ALA A 11 57.03 -13.58 15.68
C ALA A 11 56.24 -12.27 15.62
N ALA A 12 55.85 -11.86 14.41
CA ALA A 12 54.91 -10.74 14.22
C ALA A 12 53.47 -11.23 14.49
N ALA A 13 52.89 -10.80 15.61
CA ALA A 13 51.47 -11.01 15.90
C ALA A 13 50.62 -10.10 15.01
N LEU A 14 49.92 -10.68 14.02
CA LEU A 14 48.90 -10.01 13.24
C LEU A 14 47.66 -9.83 14.14
N ALA A 15 47.44 -8.61 14.62
CA ALA A 15 46.19 -8.22 15.27
C ALA A 15 45.08 -8.12 14.20
N ALA A 16 44.13 -9.05 14.18
CA ALA A 16 42.93 -8.95 13.38
C ALA A 16 42.03 -7.82 13.92
N PRO A 17 41.47 -6.95 13.06
CA PRO A 17 40.52 -5.96 13.53
C PRO A 17 39.27 -6.69 14.02
N ALA A 18 38.89 -6.47 15.28
CA ALA A 18 37.61 -6.90 15.81
C ALA A 18 36.50 -6.10 15.08
N MET A 19 35.79 -6.75 14.16
CA MET A 19 34.53 -6.23 13.65
C MET A 19 33.53 -6.19 14.82
N ALA A 20 33.30 -4.99 15.34
CA ALA A 20 32.19 -4.75 16.26
C ALA A 20 30.90 -5.06 15.51
N ALA A 21 30.29 -6.22 15.77
CA ALA A 21 28.93 -6.50 15.38
C ALA A 21 28.07 -5.41 16.04
N ALA A 22 27.43 -4.58 15.21
CA ALA A 22 26.41 -3.66 15.69
C ALA A 22 25.33 -4.51 16.35
N ALA A 23 25.29 -4.51 17.68
CA ALA A 23 24.22 -5.15 18.41
C ALA A 23 22.91 -4.50 17.97
N ALA A 24 21.98 -5.30 17.44
CA ALA A 24 20.62 -4.86 17.21
C ALA A 24 20.11 -4.26 18.53
N ALA A 25 19.73 -2.99 18.51
CA ALA A 25 19.23 -2.32 19.70
C ALA A 25 17.96 -3.03 20.14
N THR A 26 17.97 -3.65 21.31
CA THR A 26 16.75 -4.18 21.92
C THR A 26 15.77 -3.03 22.14
N PRO A 27 14.45 -3.21 21.80
CA PRO A 27 13.46 -2.19 22.08
C PRO A 27 13.53 -1.80 23.56
N ARG A 28 13.58 -0.50 23.83
CA ARG A 28 13.48 0.01 25.19
C ARG A 28 12.03 -0.08 25.64
N ASP A 29 11.78 -0.35 26.90
CA ASP A 29 10.41 -0.47 27.47
C ASP A 29 9.54 0.78 27.20
N ASP A 30 10.16 1.93 26.95
CA ASP A 30 9.48 3.19 26.63
C ASP A 30 9.17 3.39 25.13
N ASP A 31 9.68 2.56 24.23
CA ASP A 31 9.51 2.74 22.78
C ASP A 31 8.05 2.54 22.34
N GLY A 32 7.32 1.65 23.00
CA GLY A 32 5.88 1.47 22.75
C GLY A 32 5.06 2.69 23.11
N ASP A 33 5.38 3.36 24.23
CA ASP A 33 4.72 4.59 24.66
C ASP A 33 5.09 5.76 23.74
N ARG A 34 6.34 5.88 23.36
CA ARG A 34 6.80 6.87 22.39
C ARG A 34 6.09 6.71 21.06
N TYR A 35 5.94 5.50 20.60
CA TYR A 35 5.25 5.21 19.35
C TYR A 35 3.80 5.66 19.40
N ARG A 36 3.05 5.30 20.45
CA ARG A 36 1.65 5.75 20.63
C ARG A 36 1.54 7.28 20.65
N GLN A 37 2.36 7.94 21.47
CA GLN A 37 2.39 9.40 21.53
C GLN A 37 2.72 10.04 20.18
N CYS A 38 3.61 9.42 19.42
CA CYS A 38 3.98 9.90 18.10
C CYS A 38 2.82 9.74 17.10
N LEU A 39 2.05 8.66 17.15
CA LEU A 39 0.86 8.47 16.32
C LEU A 39 -0.21 9.53 16.60
N ASP A 40 -0.49 9.78 17.89
CA ASP A 40 -1.44 10.82 18.30
C ASP A 40 -0.99 12.21 17.82
N LEU A 41 0.31 12.47 17.92
CA LEU A 41 0.88 13.74 17.47
C LEU A 41 0.88 13.87 15.94
N ALA A 42 1.09 12.78 15.20
CA ALA A 42 1.02 12.77 13.75
C ALA A 42 -0.38 13.15 13.22
N GLN A 43 -1.43 12.85 13.99
CA GLN A 43 -2.80 13.24 13.66
C GLN A 43 -3.10 14.69 14.10
N SER A 44 -2.68 15.09 15.30
CA SER A 44 -3.05 16.39 15.88
C SER A 44 -2.13 17.54 15.50
N ASN A 45 -0.82 17.27 15.34
CA ASN A 45 0.20 18.26 14.97
C ASN A 45 1.33 17.60 14.15
N PRO A 46 1.10 17.33 12.85
CA PRO A 46 2.07 16.64 12.01
C PRO A 46 3.45 17.30 11.96
N ALA A 47 3.52 18.63 12.04
CA ALA A 47 4.79 19.35 12.01
C ALA A 47 5.66 19.00 13.24
N GLN A 48 5.09 19.04 14.43
CA GLN A 48 5.77 18.65 15.66
C GLN A 48 6.10 17.16 15.69
N ALA A 49 5.23 16.32 15.12
CA ALA A 49 5.49 14.89 14.99
C ALA A 49 6.73 14.61 14.14
N VAL A 50 6.91 15.33 13.02
CA VAL A 50 8.12 15.22 12.18
C VAL A 50 9.39 15.53 12.99
N GLU A 51 9.39 16.60 13.79
CA GLU A 51 10.54 16.97 14.63
C GLU A 51 10.88 15.84 15.62
N ARG A 52 9.89 15.42 16.41
CA ARG A 52 10.09 14.39 17.45
C ARG A 52 10.44 13.01 16.87
N ALA A 53 9.78 12.61 15.79
CA ALA A 53 10.07 11.34 15.15
C ALA A 53 11.45 11.34 14.47
N SER A 54 11.89 12.47 13.92
CA SER A 54 13.21 12.62 13.34
C SER A 54 14.30 12.48 14.41
N GLU A 55 14.11 13.12 15.56
CA GLU A 55 15.01 13.00 16.72
C GLU A 55 15.05 11.54 17.23
N TRP A 56 13.88 10.92 17.39
CA TRP A 56 13.79 9.52 17.83
C TRP A 56 14.48 8.58 16.86
N ARG A 57 14.25 8.74 15.55
CA ARG A 57 14.95 7.98 14.50
C ARG A 57 16.47 8.14 14.58
N ALA A 58 16.96 9.37 14.76
CA ALA A 58 18.40 9.65 14.88
C ALA A 58 19.02 8.99 16.12
N ASN A 59 18.24 8.80 17.18
CA ASN A 59 18.64 8.17 18.44
C ASN A 59 18.35 6.64 18.48
N GLY A 60 18.17 6.00 17.33
CA GLY A 60 18.05 4.55 17.24
C GLY A 60 16.63 4.00 17.42
N GLY A 61 15.60 4.80 17.18
CA GLY A 61 14.18 4.40 17.27
C GLY A 61 13.71 3.41 16.19
N GLY A 62 14.59 3.00 15.28
CA GLY A 62 14.37 1.91 14.33
C GLY A 62 13.12 2.04 13.46
N ILE A 63 12.46 0.91 13.22
CA ILE A 63 11.23 0.81 12.41
C ILE A 63 10.10 1.67 12.98
N PRO A 64 9.77 1.63 14.29
CA PRO A 64 8.67 2.44 14.84
C PRO A 64 8.85 3.94 14.62
N ALA A 65 10.07 4.47 14.80
CA ALA A 65 10.35 5.88 14.59
C ALA A 65 10.19 6.29 13.12
N ARG A 66 10.65 5.45 12.18
CA ARG A 66 10.47 5.67 10.73
C ARG A 66 9.00 5.63 10.32
N HIS A 67 8.26 4.65 10.82
CA HIS A 67 6.83 4.53 10.53
C HIS A 67 6.05 5.75 11.03
N CYS A 68 6.30 6.20 12.27
CA CYS A 68 5.68 7.41 12.77
C CYS A 68 6.08 8.65 11.97
N LEU A 69 7.35 8.78 11.61
CA LEU A 69 7.84 9.89 10.78
C LEU A 69 7.15 9.93 9.42
N ALA A 70 6.94 8.77 8.81
CA ALA A 70 6.21 8.65 7.55
C ALA A 70 4.75 9.10 7.68
N LEU A 71 4.05 8.70 8.75
CA LEU A 71 2.68 9.15 9.01
C LEU A 71 2.63 10.66 9.25
N ALA A 72 3.61 11.22 9.96
CA ALA A 72 3.72 12.66 10.16
C ALA A 72 3.95 13.43 8.85
N TYR A 73 4.80 12.91 7.95
CA TYR A 73 4.96 13.49 6.62
C TYR A 73 3.68 13.38 5.79
N GLY A 74 2.98 12.25 5.87
CA GLY A 74 1.67 12.08 5.24
C GLY A 74 0.64 13.10 5.73
N GLY A 75 0.58 13.35 7.04
CA GLY A 75 -0.27 14.38 7.63
C GLY A 75 0.06 15.81 7.18
N LYS A 76 1.30 16.06 6.76
CA LYS A 76 1.71 17.33 6.13
C LYS A 76 1.46 17.38 4.61
N GLY A 77 1.04 16.27 3.99
CA GLY A 77 0.93 16.15 2.54
C GLY A 77 2.28 15.93 1.83
N ASP A 78 3.37 15.71 2.56
CA ASP A 78 4.68 15.36 1.98
C ASP A 78 4.77 13.85 1.74
N PHE A 79 4.02 13.39 0.76
CA PHE A 79 3.92 11.96 0.47
C PHE A 79 5.23 11.37 -0.09
N ALA A 80 6.07 12.17 -0.71
CA ALA A 80 7.37 11.70 -1.19
C ALA A 80 8.31 11.37 0.00
N ALA A 81 8.36 12.24 1.00
CA ALA A 81 9.11 11.97 2.24
C ALA A 81 8.51 10.78 3.02
N ALA A 82 7.16 10.68 3.07
CA ALA A 82 6.49 9.54 3.68
C ALA A 82 6.88 8.22 3.00
N THR A 83 6.88 8.17 1.66
CA THR A 83 7.32 6.99 0.89
C THR A 83 8.75 6.60 1.25
N ALA A 84 9.67 7.56 1.29
CA ALA A 84 11.08 7.29 1.58
C ALA A 84 11.28 6.65 2.97
N GLU A 85 10.58 7.15 3.99
CA GLU A 85 10.68 6.57 5.35
C GLU A 85 10.01 5.19 5.44
N LEU A 86 8.87 4.98 4.75
CA LEU A 86 8.21 3.67 4.70
C LEU A 86 9.06 2.62 3.98
N VAL A 87 9.67 2.97 2.85
CA VAL A 87 10.62 2.09 2.15
C VAL A 87 11.80 1.72 3.05
N ALA A 88 12.33 2.70 3.78
CA ALA A 88 13.44 2.42 4.72
C ALA A 88 13.00 1.54 5.89
N ALA A 89 11.77 1.73 6.41
CA ALA A 89 11.19 0.89 7.44
C ALA A 89 10.94 -0.54 6.94
N ALA A 90 10.36 -0.70 5.74
CA ALA A 90 10.08 -1.99 5.13
C ALA A 90 11.37 -2.81 4.89
N ARG A 91 12.42 -2.18 4.38
CA ARG A 91 13.73 -2.82 4.20
C ARG A 91 14.35 -3.27 5.52
N ALA A 92 14.23 -2.46 6.57
CA ALA A 92 14.69 -2.86 7.90
C ALA A 92 13.89 -4.06 8.41
N ALA A 93 12.56 -4.04 8.22
CA ALA A 93 11.67 -5.14 8.60
C ALA A 93 12.00 -6.44 7.86
N GLU A 94 12.37 -6.38 6.58
CA GLU A 94 12.86 -7.57 5.84
C GLU A 94 14.13 -8.15 6.46
N VAL A 95 15.10 -7.29 6.78
CA VAL A 95 16.38 -7.72 7.41
C VAL A 95 16.13 -8.37 8.77
N ASP A 96 15.19 -7.81 9.54
CA ASP A 96 14.83 -8.29 10.88
C ASP A 96 13.84 -9.48 10.84
N HIS A 97 13.42 -9.90 9.64
CA HIS A 97 12.37 -10.92 9.44
C HIS A 97 11.06 -10.58 10.17
N ASP A 98 10.74 -9.29 10.25
CA ASP A 98 9.51 -8.80 10.86
C ASP A 98 8.30 -9.17 9.98
N PRO A 99 7.26 -9.81 10.54
CA PRO A 99 6.06 -10.21 9.79
C PRO A 99 5.28 -9.02 9.19
N HIS A 100 5.56 -7.79 9.62
CA HIS A 100 4.93 -6.57 9.10
C HIS A 100 5.66 -5.98 7.87
N ALA A 101 6.74 -6.59 7.39
CA ALA A 101 7.48 -6.08 6.23
C ALA A 101 6.56 -5.85 5.01
N ALA A 102 5.67 -6.80 4.71
CA ALA A 102 4.73 -6.70 3.60
C ALA A 102 3.75 -5.51 3.76
N ASP A 103 3.28 -5.27 4.98
CA ASP A 103 2.35 -4.18 5.30
C ASP A 103 3.05 -2.82 5.16
N LEU A 104 4.31 -2.71 5.57
CA LEU A 104 5.12 -1.50 5.40
C LEU A 104 5.38 -1.20 3.92
N TRP A 105 5.65 -2.22 3.10
CA TRP A 105 5.75 -2.07 1.64
C TRP A 105 4.42 -1.62 1.03
N GLY A 106 3.28 -2.17 1.48
CA GLY A 106 1.95 -1.75 1.06
C GLY A 106 1.69 -0.27 1.37
N GLN A 107 2.06 0.17 2.58
CA GLN A 107 1.96 1.58 2.96
C GLN A 107 2.88 2.48 2.13
N ALA A 108 4.10 2.04 1.81
CA ALA A 108 5.01 2.76 0.92
C ALA A 108 4.40 2.96 -0.47
N GLY A 109 3.85 1.91 -1.05
CA GLY A 109 3.16 1.98 -2.34
C GLY A 109 1.96 2.93 -2.32
N ASN A 110 1.17 2.92 -1.25
CA ASN A 110 0.04 3.85 -1.09
C ASN A 110 0.52 5.31 -0.94
N ALA A 111 1.58 5.56 -0.19
CA ALA A 111 2.18 6.89 -0.10
C ALA A 111 2.72 7.37 -1.47
N ALA A 112 3.35 6.49 -2.24
CA ALA A 112 3.82 6.78 -3.59
C ALA A 112 2.66 7.11 -4.56
N LEU A 113 1.51 6.43 -4.46
CA LEU A 113 0.30 6.80 -5.22
C LEU A 113 -0.19 8.20 -4.88
N LEU A 114 -0.21 8.56 -3.59
CA LEU A 114 -0.56 9.92 -3.16
C LEU A 114 0.45 10.96 -3.64
N ALA A 115 1.73 10.60 -3.74
CA ALA A 115 2.79 11.41 -4.34
C ALA A 115 2.68 11.49 -5.88
N LYS A 116 1.72 10.77 -6.51
CA LYS A 116 1.56 10.66 -7.97
C LYS A 116 2.76 9.97 -8.67
N ASP A 117 3.51 9.16 -7.94
CA ASP A 117 4.59 8.33 -8.47
C ASP A 117 4.12 6.87 -8.64
N SER A 118 3.39 6.62 -9.71
CA SER A 118 2.89 5.27 -10.02
C SER A 118 4.02 4.25 -10.22
N LYS A 119 5.20 4.69 -10.68
CA LYS A 119 6.35 3.80 -10.87
C LYS A 119 6.92 3.33 -9.53
N ALA A 120 7.12 4.24 -8.58
CA ALA A 120 7.52 3.88 -7.22
C ALA A 120 6.47 2.98 -6.56
N ALA A 121 5.18 3.33 -6.66
CA ALA A 121 4.08 2.55 -6.11
C ALA A 121 4.08 1.09 -6.62
N ILE A 122 4.21 0.88 -7.94
CA ILE A 122 4.29 -0.46 -8.53
C ILE A 122 5.49 -1.23 -7.96
N THR A 123 6.63 -0.58 -7.81
CA THR A 123 7.84 -1.20 -7.25
C THR A 123 7.62 -1.62 -5.79
N ASP A 124 7.07 -0.73 -4.98
CA ASP A 124 6.87 -0.96 -3.55
C ASP A 124 5.84 -2.07 -3.30
N PHE A 125 4.69 -2.04 -3.99
CA PHE A 125 3.73 -3.14 -3.92
C PHE A 125 4.31 -4.46 -4.42
N THR A 126 5.18 -4.44 -5.43
CA THR A 126 5.85 -5.65 -5.91
C THR A 126 6.76 -6.24 -4.85
N SER A 127 7.49 -5.40 -4.12
CA SER A 127 8.29 -5.81 -2.96
C SER A 127 7.40 -6.41 -1.85
N GLY A 128 6.30 -5.75 -1.52
CA GLY A 128 5.33 -6.26 -0.55
C GLY A 128 4.75 -7.63 -0.93
N ILE A 129 4.38 -7.81 -2.20
CA ILE A 129 3.89 -9.09 -2.73
C ILE A 129 4.95 -10.20 -2.61
N ALA A 130 6.22 -9.87 -2.84
CA ALA A 130 7.31 -10.84 -2.76
C ALA A 130 7.54 -11.37 -1.34
N VAL A 131 7.26 -10.56 -0.32
CA VAL A 131 7.47 -10.90 1.10
C VAL A 131 6.17 -11.20 1.87
N ALA A 132 5.00 -11.11 1.23
CA ALA A 132 3.69 -11.31 1.86
C ALA A 132 3.45 -12.76 2.35
N GLY A 133 4.29 -13.70 1.94
CA GLY A 133 4.12 -15.10 2.29
C GLY A 133 2.87 -15.72 1.64
N THR A 134 2.19 -16.59 2.38
CA THR A 134 1.03 -17.36 1.89
C THR A 134 -0.32 -16.82 2.40
N GLU A 135 -0.35 -15.66 3.06
CA GLU A 135 -1.56 -15.05 3.58
C GLU A 135 -2.46 -14.52 2.44
N PRO A 136 -3.58 -15.22 2.09
CA PRO A 136 -4.32 -14.90 0.87
C PRO A 136 -4.92 -13.49 0.89
N VAL A 137 -5.46 -13.06 2.04
CA VAL A 137 -6.11 -11.75 2.18
C VAL A 137 -5.10 -10.61 2.02
N ARG A 138 -3.93 -10.72 2.67
CA ARG A 138 -2.86 -9.73 2.53
C ARG A 138 -2.36 -9.64 1.09
N LEU A 139 -2.15 -10.80 0.46
CA LEU A 139 -1.70 -10.85 -0.92
C LEU A 139 -2.75 -10.25 -1.88
N ALA A 140 -4.04 -10.52 -1.65
CA ALA A 140 -5.13 -9.94 -2.42
C ALA A 140 -5.18 -8.41 -2.29
N ALA A 141 -5.01 -7.88 -1.07
CA ALA A 141 -4.95 -6.43 -0.83
C ALA A 141 -3.80 -5.77 -1.61
N LEU A 142 -2.58 -6.30 -1.49
CA LEU A 142 -1.41 -5.79 -2.21
C LEU A 142 -1.55 -5.85 -3.73
N LEU A 143 -2.14 -6.92 -4.27
CA LEU A 143 -2.45 -7.04 -5.70
C LEU A 143 -3.49 -6.01 -6.15
N THR A 144 -4.52 -5.78 -5.33
CA THR A 144 -5.56 -4.78 -5.60
C THR A 144 -4.96 -3.37 -5.64
N ASP A 145 -4.10 -3.04 -4.70
CA ASP A 145 -3.44 -1.73 -4.65
C ASP A 145 -2.40 -1.57 -5.77
N ARG A 146 -1.64 -2.65 -6.09
CA ARG A 146 -0.76 -2.61 -7.27
C ARG A 146 -1.54 -2.41 -8.56
N ALA A 147 -2.72 -3.00 -8.70
CA ALA A 147 -3.55 -2.80 -9.86
C ALA A 147 -3.96 -1.33 -10.05
N ARG A 148 -4.26 -0.60 -8.96
CA ARG A 148 -4.49 0.86 -9.04
C ARG A 148 -3.27 1.59 -9.58
N ALA A 149 -2.09 1.29 -9.04
CA ALA A 149 -0.84 1.88 -9.51
C ALA A 149 -0.54 1.54 -10.98
N LEU A 150 -0.85 0.31 -11.40
CA LEU A 150 -0.70 -0.14 -12.78
C LEU A 150 -1.65 0.61 -13.74
N VAL A 151 -2.90 0.88 -13.32
CA VAL A 151 -3.83 1.70 -14.10
C VAL A 151 -3.31 3.12 -14.26
N ASP A 152 -2.82 3.74 -13.18
CA ASP A 152 -2.22 5.08 -13.22
C ASP A 152 -0.96 5.12 -14.10
N GLY A 153 -0.23 4.01 -14.16
CA GLY A 153 0.93 3.80 -15.03
C GLY A 153 0.59 3.33 -16.45
N ASN A 154 -0.69 3.33 -16.86
CA ASN A 154 -1.18 2.84 -18.17
C ASN A 154 -0.87 1.37 -18.48
N ARG A 155 -0.63 0.53 -17.46
CA ARG A 155 -0.35 -0.91 -17.56
C ARG A 155 -1.62 -1.75 -17.31
N THR A 156 -2.69 -1.45 -18.02
CA THR A 156 -4.06 -1.97 -17.75
C THR A 156 -4.19 -3.49 -17.86
N THR A 157 -3.43 -4.14 -18.75
CA THR A 157 -3.42 -5.60 -18.88
C THR A 157 -2.89 -6.29 -17.62
N GLU A 158 -1.83 -5.75 -17.05
CA GLU A 158 -1.25 -6.26 -15.81
C GLU A 158 -2.17 -5.98 -14.61
N ALA A 159 -2.81 -4.80 -14.58
CA ALA A 159 -3.82 -4.48 -13.59
C ALA A 159 -4.98 -5.48 -13.61
N LYS A 160 -5.48 -5.85 -14.79
CA LYS A 160 -6.54 -6.87 -14.92
C LYS A 160 -6.08 -8.24 -14.40
N THR A 161 -4.83 -8.62 -14.65
CA THR A 161 -4.26 -9.87 -14.13
C THR A 161 -4.20 -9.86 -12.60
N ASP A 162 -3.72 -8.76 -12.02
CA ASP A 162 -3.65 -8.60 -10.56
C ASP A 162 -5.03 -8.65 -9.91
N LEU A 163 -6.01 -7.92 -10.43
CA LEU A 163 -7.38 -7.92 -9.90
C LEU A 163 -8.05 -9.28 -10.03
N THR A 164 -7.83 -10.00 -11.13
CA THR A 164 -8.35 -11.36 -11.30
C THR A 164 -7.75 -12.31 -10.26
N ARG A 165 -6.46 -12.19 -9.97
CA ARG A 165 -5.80 -12.98 -8.94
C ARG A 165 -6.27 -12.58 -7.53
N ALA A 166 -6.42 -11.28 -7.27
CA ALA A 166 -6.89 -10.76 -5.99
C ALA A 166 -8.29 -11.27 -5.64
N THR A 167 -9.24 -11.19 -6.58
CA THR A 167 -10.61 -11.69 -6.37
C THR A 167 -10.70 -13.21 -6.23
N GLY A 168 -9.73 -13.94 -6.76
CA GLY A 168 -9.59 -15.40 -6.55
C GLY A 168 -9.02 -15.73 -5.17
N LEU A 169 -8.12 -14.92 -4.64
CA LEU A 169 -7.50 -15.11 -3.32
C LEU A 169 -8.40 -14.66 -2.17
N ASP A 170 -9.07 -13.52 -2.35
CA ASP A 170 -10.07 -13.00 -1.42
C ASP A 170 -11.37 -12.70 -2.16
N PRO A 171 -12.22 -13.71 -2.36
CA PRO A 171 -13.52 -13.50 -2.99
C PRO A 171 -14.47 -12.63 -2.18
N SER A 172 -14.20 -12.37 -0.91
CA SER A 172 -15.05 -11.53 -0.04
C SER A 172 -14.84 -10.04 -0.26
N SER A 173 -13.72 -9.62 -0.85
CA SER A 173 -13.38 -8.22 -1.10
C SER A 173 -14.27 -7.59 -2.16
N THR A 174 -15.23 -6.76 -1.75
CA THR A 174 -16.08 -5.97 -2.66
C THR A 174 -15.26 -4.99 -3.49
N THR A 175 -14.24 -4.38 -2.89
CA THR A 175 -13.31 -3.46 -3.58
C THR A 175 -12.61 -4.14 -4.77
N GLY A 176 -12.14 -5.38 -4.59
CA GLY A 176 -11.49 -6.14 -5.67
C GLY A 176 -12.43 -6.35 -6.86
N TRP A 177 -13.67 -6.74 -6.59
CA TRP A 177 -14.68 -6.94 -7.62
C TRP A 177 -15.09 -5.63 -8.32
N LEU A 178 -15.29 -4.55 -7.57
CA LEU A 178 -15.62 -3.23 -8.11
C LEU A 178 -14.53 -2.73 -9.06
N LEU A 179 -13.27 -2.82 -8.65
CA LEU A 179 -12.13 -2.39 -9.48
C LEU A 179 -11.98 -3.26 -10.74
N LEU A 180 -12.19 -4.57 -10.62
CA LEU A 180 -12.16 -5.49 -11.76
C LEU A 180 -13.28 -5.15 -12.76
N ALA A 181 -14.51 -4.88 -12.27
CA ALA A 181 -15.64 -4.48 -13.09
C ALA A 181 -15.37 -3.16 -13.82
N THR A 182 -14.91 -2.14 -13.09
CA THR A 182 -14.58 -0.83 -13.63
C THR A 182 -13.50 -0.91 -14.71
N LEU A 183 -12.43 -1.68 -14.46
CA LEU A 183 -11.37 -1.86 -15.42
C LEU A 183 -11.86 -2.61 -16.67
N ALA A 184 -12.62 -3.69 -16.50
CA ALA A 184 -13.19 -4.46 -17.60
C ALA A 184 -14.10 -3.58 -18.48
N ARG A 185 -14.98 -2.76 -17.88
CA ARG A 185 -15.81 -1.80 -18.62
C ARG A 185 -14.97 -0.81 -19.41
N ARG A 186 -13.94 -0.22 -18.80
CA ARG A 186 -13.03 0.73 -19.48
C ARG A 186 -12.28 0.10 -20.65
N LEU A 187 -12.03 -1.20 -20.59
CA LEU A 187 -11.40 -1.97 -21.66
C LEU A 187 -12.40 -2.47 -22.71
N GLY A 188 -13.70 -2.20 -22.54
CA GLY A 188 -14.76 -2.68 -23.44
C GLY A 188 -15.17 -4.14 -23.26
N ASP A 189 -14.62 -4.84 -22.26
CA ASP A 189 -14.99 -6.22 -21.92
C ASP A 189 -16.25 -6.21 -21.04
N LEU A 190 -17.38 -5.80 -21.64
CA LEU A 190 -18.63 -5.63 -20.91
C LEU A 190 -19.17 -6.93 -20.27
N PRO A 191 -19.02 -8.12 -20.90
CA PRO A 191 -19.40 -9.36 -20.24
C PRO A 191 -18.58 -9.68 -18.99
N ALA A 192 -17.28 -9.35 -18.97
CA ALA A 192 -16.46 -9.51 -17.77
C ALA A 192 -16.80 -8.47 -16.70
N ALA A 193 -17.09 -7.23 -17.11
CA ALA A 193 -17.54 -6.17 -16.21
C ALA A 193 -18.83 -6.55 -15.48
N GLU A 194 -19.81 -7.07 -16.22
CA GLU A 194 -21.08 -7.51 -15.66
C GLU A 194 -20.91 -8.65 -14.66
N ARG A 195 -20.13 -9.67 -14.99
CA ARG A 195 -19.84 -10.77 -14.05
C ARG A 195 -19.18 -10.25 -12.76
N ALA A 196 -18.20 -9.38 -12.89
CA ALA A 196 -17.49 -8.85 -11.73
C ALA A 196 -18.38 -7.98 -10.84
N ILE A 197 -19.21 -7.09 -11.43
CA ILE A 197 -20.08 -6.23 -10.63
C ILE A 197 -21.19 -7.03 -9.93
N LEU A 198 -21.70 -8.09 -10.53
CA LEU A 198 -22.66 -8.99 -9.90
C LEU A 198 -22.04 -9.73 -8.70
N GLU A 199 -20.77 -10.10 -8.77
CA GLU A 199 -20.06 -10.68 -7.63
C GLU A 199 -19.89 -9.68 -6.47
N GLY A 200 -19.60 -8.41 -6.75
CA GLY A 200 -19.59 -7.34 -5.75
C GLY A 200 -20.97 -7.13 -5.12
N ALA A 201 -22.01 -7.00 -5.95
CA ALA A 201 -23.38 -6.76 -5.50
C ALA A 201 -23.97 -7.90 -4.64
N ARG A 202 -23.55 -9.15 -4.85
CA ARG A 202 -23.95 -10.27 -3.97
C ARG A 202 -23.39 -10.17 -2.57
N ARG A 203 -22.23 -9.54 -2.39
CA ARG A 203 -21.56 -9.39 -1.11
C ARG A 203 -22.04 -8.17 -0.35
N GLU A 204 -22.27 -7.10 -1.07
CA GLU A 204 -22.71 -5.82 -0.50
C GLU A 204 -23.80 -5.18 -1.39
N PRO A 205 -25.05 -5.66 -1.29
CA PRO A 205 -26.14 -5.24 -2.18
C PRO A 205 -26.51 -3.75 -2.06
N GLY A 206 -26.12 -3.11 -0.95
CA GLY A 206 -26.41 -1.70 -0.66
C GLY A 206 -25.25 -0.75 -0.94
N ASP A 207 -24.11 -1.23 -1.44
CA ASP A 207 -22.96 -0.39 -1.71
C ASP A 207 -23.24 0.58 -2.85
N PRO A 208 -23.15 1.91 -2.62
CA PRO A 208 -23.46 2.91 -3.63
C PRO A 208 -22.47 2.95 -4.79
N ASP A 209 -21.20 2.62 -4.58
CA ASP A 209 -20.18 2.59 -5.63
C ASP A 209 -20.41 1.40 -6.56
N ILE A 210 -20.79 0.25 -6.01
CA ILE A 210 -21.19 -0.93 -6.79
C ILE A 210 -22.44 -0.64 -7.62
N ALA A 211 -23.47 -0.04 -7.03
CA ALA A 211 -24.70 0.31 -7.74
C ALA A 211 -24.45 1.36 -8.83
N PHE A 212 -23.60 2.34 -8.55
CA PHE A 212 -23.20 3.33 -9.55
C PHE A 212 -22.46 2.69 -10.72
N GLU A 213 -21.51 1.81 -10.46
CA GLU A 213 -20.78 1.11 -11.53
C GLU A 213 -21.66 0.12 -12.30
N ALA A 214 -22.65 -0.51 -11.66
CA ALA A 214 -23.64 -1.34 -12.35
C ALA A 214 -24.45 -0.50 -13.37
N GLY A 215 -24.85 0.71 -12.99
CA GLY A 215 -25.47 1.67 -13.91
C GLY A 215 -24.55 2.06 -15.07
N ASN A 216 -23.27 2.31 -14.81
CA ASN A 216 -22.28 2.63 -15.84
C ASN A 216 -22.08 1.47 -16.83
N ILE A 217 -22.08 0.23 -16.36
CA ILE A 217 -21.98 -0.97 -17.20
C ILE A 217 -23.24 -1.11 -18.06
N ALA A 218 -24.43 -0.95 -17.48
CA ALA A 218 -25.68 -0.98 -18.21
C ALA A 218 -25.73 0.10 -19.32
N ALA A 219 -25.29 1.31 -19.03
CA ALA A 219 -25.19 2.37 -20.02
C ALA A 219 -24.21 2.03 -21.16
N ALA A 220 -23.04 1.45 -20.83
CA ALA A 220 -22.08 1.01 -21.81
C ALA A 220 -22.60 -0.14 -22.71
N GLN A 221 -23.54 -0.95 -22.20
CA GLN A 221 -24.26 -1.99 -22.95
C GLN A 221 -25.42 -1.44 -23.79
N GLY A 222 -25.75 -0.14 -23.67
CA GLY A 222 -26.88 0.49 -24.34
C GLY A 222 -28.23 0.35 -23.60
N HIS A 223 -28.22 -0.22 -22.39
CA HIS A 223 -29.41 -0.43 -21.56
C HIS A 223 -29.72 0.81 -20.70
N LEU A 224 -30.05 1.95 -21.35
CA LEU A 224 -30.17 3.25 -20.67
C LEU A 224 -31.25 3.29 -19.58
N ASP A 225 -32.37 2.59 -19.75
CA ASP A 225 -33.44 2.57 -18.74
C ASP A 225 -32.98 1.85 -17.46
N LEU A 226 -32.23 0.78 -17.60
CA LEU A 226 -31.61 0.09 -16.47
C LEU A 226 -30.54 0.98 -15.80
N ALA A 227 -29.69 1.62 -16.60
CA ALA A 227 -28.69 2.55 -16.10
C ALA A 227 -29.30 3.67 -15.25
N ARG A 228 -30.35 4.32 -15.75
CA ARG A 228 -31.10 5.38 -15.03
C ARG A 228 -31.69 4.85 -13.72
N THR A 229 -32.22 3.63 -13.74
CA THR A 229 -32.79 3.00 -12.55
C THR A 229 -31.71 2.80 -11.47
N GLU A 230 -30.54 2.27 -11.84
CA GLU A 230 -29.45 2.06 -10.88
C GLU A 230 -28.90 3.40 -10.37
N TRP A 231 -28.62 4.37 -11.23
CA TRP A 231 -28.14 5.69 -10.79
C TRP A 231 -29.17 6.41 -9.91
N LYS A 232 -30.48 6.29 -10.18
CA LYS A 232 -31.50 6.88 -9.32
C LYS A 232 -31.50 6.25 -7.91
N LYS A 233 -31.38 4.93 -7.81
CA LYS A 233 -31.24 4.25 -6.50
C LYS A 233 -30.07 4.83 -5.69
N VAL A 234 -28.94 5.11 -6.34
CA VAL A 234 -27.76 5.68 -5.68
C VAL A 234 -28.05 7.10 -5.19
N VAL A 235 -28.67 7.95 -6.02
CA VAL A 235 -29.03 9.33 -5.63
C VAL A 235 -30.01 9.33 -4.45
N ASP A 236 -31.03 8.46 -4.49
CA ASP A 236 -32.08 8.42 -3.47
C ASP A 236 -31.62 7.77 -2.16
N GLY A 237 -30.71 6.76 -2.25
CA GLY A 237 -30.30 5.95 -1.11
C GLY A 237 -29.01 6.38 -0.42
N ALA A 238 -28.13 7.12 -1.10
CA ALA A 238 -26.80 7.48 -0.63
C ALA A 238 -26.53 8.99 -0.72
N ALA A 239 -27.54 9.81 -0.43
CA ALA A 239 -27.45 11.26 -0.52
C ALA A 239 -26.22 11.83 0.23
N GLY A 240 -25.46 12.68 -0.46
CA GLY A 240 -24.21 13.28 0.07
C GLY A 240 -22.96 12.46 -0.16
N SER A 241 -23.03 11.25 -0.72
CA SER A 241 -21.87 10.49 -1.15
C SER A 241 -21.32 10.95 -2.51
N ASP A 242 -20.03 10.66 -2.77
CA ASP A 242 -19.42 10.91 -4.07
C ASP A 242 -20.11 10.11 -5.19
N ALA A 243 -20.53 8.87 -4.89
CA ALA A 243 -21.31 8.05 -5.81
C ALA A 243 -22.64 8.70 -6.19
N ALA A 244 -23.37 9.27 -5.22
CA ALA A 244 -24.63 9.98 -5.50
C ALA A 244 -24.40 11.22 -6.36
N ALA A 245 -23.37 12.00 -6.11
CA ALA A 245 -23.00 13.14 -6.93
C ALA A 245 -22.64 12.73 -8.37
N ALA A 246 -21.90 11.63 -8.53
CA ALA A 246 -21.56 11.09 -9.84
C ALA A 246 -22.78 10.53 -10.57
N ALA A 247 -23.69 9.83 -9.85
CA ALA A 247 -24.93 9.29 -10.40
C ALA A 247 -25.88 10.41 -10.87
N ALA A 248 -26.04 11.48 -10.09
CA ALA A 248 -26.84 12.64 -10.49
C ALA A 248 -26.32 13.27 -11.78
N LYS A 249 -25.00 13.40 -11.92
CA LYS A 249 -24.36 13.87 -13.16
C LYS A 249 -24.63 12.91 -14.33
N ALA A 250 -24.54 11.61 -14.11
CA ALA A 250 -24.81 10.61 -15.14
C ALA A 250 -26.28 10.65 -15.62
N LEU A 251 -27.24 10.82 -14.70
CA LEU A 251 -28.67 11.01 -15.05
C LEU A 251 -28.90 12.26 -15.88
N THR A 252 -28.24 13.37 -15.56
CA THR A 252 -28.36 14.61 -16.32
C THR A 252 -27.80 14.47 -17.75
N ALA A 253 -26.73 13.71 -17.91
CA ALA A 253 -26.08 13.46 -19.20
C ALA A 253 -26.86 12.45 -20.08
N ASN A 254 -27.78 11.67 -19.50
CA ASN A 254 -28.54 10.62 -20.17
C ASN A 254 -30.04 10.74 -19.79
N PRO A 255 -30.71 11.80 -20.28
CA PRO A 255 -32.12 12.10 -19.93
C PRO A 255 -33.13 11.04 -20.38
#